data_8cc346717811bac111bbffd521852b23
#
_entry.id   8cc346717811bac111bbffd521852b23
#
_cell.length_a   1.000
_cell.length_b   1.000
_cell.length_c   1.000
_cell.angle_alpha   90.00
_cell.angle_beta   90.00
_cell.angle_gamma   90.00
#
_symmetry.space_group_name_H-M   'P 1'
#
loop_
_entity.id
_entity.type
_entity.pdbx_description
1 polymer ?
#
loop_
_entity_poly.entity_id
_entity_poly.type
_entity_poly.pdbx_seq_one_letter_code
_entity_poly.pdbx_strand_id
1 'polypeptide(L)'
;MKIIPKLFILILFMTSSSYSNEIKVFEFTEKELSELQVRKVRGADNKTLYTVGTNDNGNYLKSVADNAASGLGKEIKIDLNKTPFINITWKVEKDLSGIKENTKKGHDYAARVFVIKKTGATLLSNRAINYVFSSNNNVGSNSPSPYTKKSIDNVLASTKDNLNEWVTVKANVK
;
A
#
# COMPACT_ATOMS: atom_id res chain seq x y z
N MET A 1 34.61 -52.20 40.19
CA MET A 1 34.66 -51.18 39.11
C MET A 1 33.24 -51.02 38.56
N LYS A 2 32.52 -49.94 38.98
CA LYS A 2 31.12 -49.71 38.57
C LYS A 2 31.13 -48.81 37.33
N ILE A 3 30.66 -49.32 36.21
CA ILE A 3 30.52 -48.58 34.96
C ILE A 3 29.16 -47.84 35.02
N ILE A 4 29.19 -46.49 35.04
CA ILE A 4 28.00 -45.64 34.98
C ILE A 4 27.74 -45.37 33.50
N PRO A 5 26.57 -45.72 32.93
CA PRO A 5 26.25 -45.39 31.55
C PRO A 5 26.01 -43.89 31.40
N LYS A 6 26.71 -43.23 30.47
CA LYS A 6 26.46 -41.84 30.07
C LYS A 6 25.17 -41.81 29.26
N LEU A 7 24.13 -41.22 29.85
CA LEU A 7 22.88 -40.93 29.16
C LEU A 7 23.11 -39.74 28.20
N PHE A 8 23.07 -39.99 26.89
CA PHE A 8 23.08 -38.93 25.86
C PHE A 8 21.66 -38.46 25.64
N ILE A 9 21.31 -37.26 26.14
CA ILE A 9 20.02 -36.61 25.85
C ILE A 9 20.18 -35.89 24.51
N LEU A 10 19.57 -36.43 23.45
CA LEU A 10 19.44 -35.79 22.15
C LEU A 10 18.32 -34.77 22.23
N ILE A 11 18.65 -33.49 22.38
CA ILE A 11 17.66 -32.40 22.31
C ILE A 11 17.36 -32.12 20.84
N LEU A 12 16.19 -32.61 20.37
CA LEU A 12 15.69 -32.31 19.02
C LEU A 12 15.10 -30.89 19.02
N PHE A 13 15.83 -29.91 18.49
CA PHE A 13 15.27 -28.59 18.22
C PHE A 13 14.29 -28.70 17.07
N MET A 14 12.99 -28.74 17.37
CA MET A 14 11.96 -28.49 16.36
C MET A 14 11.93 -27.01 16.03
N THR A 15 12.55 -26.63 14.93
CA THR A 15 12.35 -25.31 14.34
C THR A 15 10.96 -25.27 13.72
N SER A 16 10.00 -24.65 14.39
CA SER A 16 8.70 -24.34 13.81
C SER A 16 8.90 -23.27 12.75
N SER A 17 8.91 -23.64 11.49
CA SER A 17 8.82 -22.69 10.38
C SER A 17 7.43 -22.05 10.44
N SER A 18 7.34 -20.83 10.94
CA SER A 18 6.13 -20.02 10.81
C SER A 18 5.97 -19.64 9.34
N TYR A 19 5.14 -20.38 8.61
CA TYR A 19 4.67 -19.92 7.30
C TYR A 19 3.83 -18.68 7.52
N SER A 20 4.36 -17.50 7.18
CA SER A 20 3.54 -16.31 7.08
C SER A 20 2.64 -16.49 5.86
N ASN A 21 1.33 -16.47 6.06
CA ASN A 21 0.36 -16.47 4.96
C ASN A 21 0.40 -15.08 4.29
N GLU A 22 1.32 -14.89 3.35
CA GLU A 22 1.35 -13.69 2.52
C GLU A 22 0.48 -13.89 1.28
N ILE A 23 -0.32 -12.88 0.96
CA ILE A 23 -1.13 -12.82 -0.25
C ILE A 23 -0.56 -11.68 -1.09
N LYS A 24 0.05 -12.02 -2.23
CA LYS A 24 0.50 -11.01 -3.18
C LYS A 24 -0.72 -10.45 -3.91
N VAL A 25 -1.02 -9.18 -3.66
CA VAL A 25 -2.22 -8.53 -4.21
C VAL A 25 -2.04 -8.20 -5.69
N PHE A 26 -0.86 -7.72 -6.10
CA PHE A 26 -0.53 -7.39 -7.48
C PHE A 26 0.80 -8.03 -7.88
N GLU A 27 0.84 -8.62 -9.06
CA GLU A 27 2.06 -9.16 -9.68
C GLU A 27 2.75 -8.14 -10.58
N PHE A 28 2.04 -7.09 -10.96
CA PHE A 28 2.47 -6.04 -11.89
C PHE A 28 3.06 -6.58 -13.19
N THR A 29 2.39 -7.59 -13.77
CA THR A 29 2.73 -8.08 -15.11
C THR A 29 1.99 -7.26 -16.15
N GLU A 30 2.50 -7.23 -17.41
CA GLU A 30 1.81 -6.58 -18.53
C GLU A 30 0.41 -7.16 -18.74
N LYS A 31 0.26 -8.49 -18.58
CA LYS A 31 -1.03 -9.15 -18.64
C LYS A 31 -2.00 -8.60 -17.58
N GLU A 32 -1.58 -8.57 -16.30
CA GLU A 32 -2.42 -8.04 -15.22
C GLU A 32 -2.78 -6.57 -15.49
N LEU A 33 -1.80 -5.75 -15.91
CA LEU A 33 -2.05 -4.34 -16.21
C LEU A 33 -3.08 -4.16 -17.33
N SER A 34 -3.05 -5.00 -18.37
CA SER A 34 -4.01 -4.95 -19.49
C SER A 34 -5.45 -5.31 -19.07
N GLU A 35 -5.62 -6.08 -18.00
CA GLU A 35 -6.92 -6.50 -17.47
C GLU A 35 -7.51 -5.45 -16.51
N LEU A 36 -6.70 -4.51 -16.00
CA LEU A 36 -7.13 -3.47 -15.08
C LEU A 36 -7.69 -2.24 -15.82
N GLN A 37 -8.80 -1.71 -15.32
CA GLN A 37 -9.38 -0.49 -15.86
C GLN A 37 -8.78 0.75 -15.22
N VAL A 38 -8.19 1.62 -16.03
CA VAL A 38 -7.77 2.95 -15.59
C VAL A 38 -9.00 3.84 -15.45
N ARG A 39 -9.31 4.23 -14.20
CA ARG A 39 -10.45 5.09 -13.87
C ARG A 39 -9.96 6.50 -13.56
N LYS A 40 -10.31 7.46 -14.43
CA LYS A 40 -9.97 8.88 -14.21
C LYS A 40 -10.68 9.42 -12.97
N VAL A 41 -9.96 10.18 -12.16
CA VAL A 41 -10.53 10.90 -11.02
C VAL A 41 -11.38 12.05 -11.54
N ARG A 42 -12.53 12.30 -10.88
CA ARG A 42 -13.41 13.43 -11.25
C ARG A 42 -12.68 14.75 -11.10
N GLY A 43 -12.69 15.56 -12.15
CA GLY A 43 -12.02 16.86 -12.19
C GLY A 43 -10.58 16.83 -12.70
N ALA A 44 -10.00 15.64 -12.94
CA ALA A 44 -8.71 15.55 -13.61
C ALA A 44 -8.85 15.78 -15.13
N ASP A 45 -7.86 16.41 -15.74
CA ASP A 45 -7.86 16.65 -17.19
C ASP A 45 -7.49 15.37 -17.94
N ASN A 46 -6.48 14.67 -17.45
CA ASN A 46 -5.92 13.49 -18.08
C ASN A 46 -5.93 12.28 -17.15
N LYS A 47 -5.68 11.10 -17.71
CA LYS A 47 -5.37 9.88 -16.96
C LYS A 47 -3.87 9.77 -16.76
N THR A 48 -3.48 9.29 -15.58
CA THR A 48 -2.10 8.85 -15.29
C THR A 48 -1.68 7.76 -16.28
N LEU A 49 -0.47 7.84 -16.81
CA LEU A 49 0.16 6.79 -17.59
C LEU A 49 0.70 5.72 -16.64
N TYR A 50 0.29 4.47 -16.87
CA TYR A 50 0.77 3.31 -16.12
C TYR A 50 1.54 2.37 -17.03
N THR A 51 2.71 1.94 -16.59
CA THR A 51 3.55 0.95 -17.28
C THR A 51 4.15 -0.02 -16.26
N VAL A 52 4.56 -1.18 -16.71
CA VAL A 52 5.32 -2.12 -15.89
C VAL A 52 6.80 -1.74 -15.95
N GLY A 53 7.44 -1.66 -14.79
CA GLY A 53 8.87 -1.59 -14.65
C GLY A 53 9.40 -2.84 -13.95
N THR A 54 10.70 -3.08 -14.06
CA THR A 54 11.38 -4.22 -13.41
C THR A 54 12.64 -3.75 -12.72
N ASN A 55 12.94 -4.31 -11.55
CA ASN A 55 14.20 -4.15 -10.84
C ASN A 55 14.60 -5.48 -10.18
N ASP A 56 15.64 -5.50 -9.37
CA ASP A 56 16.17 -6.70 -8.69
C ASP A 56 15.14 -7.38 -7.77
N ASN A 57 14.11 -6.66 -7.32
CA ASN A 57 13.02 -7.19 -6.46
C ASN A 57 11.79 -7.63 -7.28
N GLY A 58 11.85 -7.58 -8.61
CA GLY A 58 10.78 -7.98 -9.51
C GLY A 58 10.04 -6.82 -10.17
N ASN A 59 8.82 -7.09 -10.62
CA ASN A 59 8.01 -6.09 -11.31
C ASN A 59 7.38 -5.08 -10.36
N TYR A 60 7.24 -3.85 -10.84
CA TYR A 60 6.51 -2.78 -10.17
C TYR A 60 5.65 -1.98 -11.16
N LEU A 61 4.63 -1.30 -10.65
CA LEU A 61 3.82 -0.37 -11.42
C LEU A 61 4.51 1.00 -11.43
N LYS A 62 4.93 1.46 -12.61
CA LYS A 62 5.38 2.83 -12.82
C LYS A 62 4.18 3.69 -13.20
N SER A 63 3.99 4.82 -12.51
CA SER A 63 2.93 5.78 -12.79
C SER A 63 3.50 7.17 -13.05
N VAL A 64 3.09 7.78 -14.16
CA VAL A 64 3.47 9.14 -14.53
C VAL A 64 2.20 9.98 -14.62
N ALA A 65 2.07 10.97 -13.73
CA ALA A 65 0.96 11.90 -13.69
C ALA A 65 1.46 13.30 -14.10
N ASP A 66 1.06 13.74 -15.28
CA ASP A 66 1.30 15.10 -15.76
C ASP A 66 -0.07 15.76 -16.01
N ASN A 67 -0.44 16.67 -15.14
CA ASN A 67 -1.81 17.23 -15.06
C ASN A 67 -2.89 16.14 -15.15
N ALA A 68 -2.67 15.04 -14.44
CA ALA A 68 -3.40 13.80 -14.58
C ALA A 68 -3.68 13.16 -13.23
N ALA A 69 -4.84 12.57 -13.05
CA ALA A 69 -5.16 11.73 -11.92
C ALA A 69 -6.05 10.57 -12.34
N SER A 70 -5.65 9.37 -11.97
CA SER A 70 -6.45 8.17 -12.15
C SER A 70 -6.04 7.10 -11.13
N GLY A 71 -6.80 6.03 -11.07
CA GLY A 71 -6.52 4.88 -10.21
C GLY A 71 -6.71 3.56 -10.95
N LEU A 72 -5.96 2.57 -10.50
CA LEU A 72 -6.12 1.17 -10.85
C LEU A 72 -6.54 0.39 -9.61
N GLY A 73 -7.34 -0.64 -9.78
CA GLY A 73 -7.73 -1.47 -8.65
C GLY A 73 -8.46 -2.73 -9.06
N LYS A 74 -8.47 -3.69 -8.14
CA LYS A 74 -9.26 -4.92 -8.24
C LYS A 74 -9.93 -5.26 -6.92
N GLU A 75 -10.95 -6.10 -7.01
CA GLU A 75 -11.62 -6.64 -5.83
C GLU A 75 -10.99 -7.96 -5.44
N ILE A 76 -10.70 -8.12 -4.15
CA ILE A 76 -10.16 -9.36 -3.60
C ILE A 76 -10.90 -9.72 -2.31
N LYS A 77 -10.98 -11.01 -2.01
CA LYS A 77 -11.50 -11.51 -0.73
C LYS A 77 -10.33 -11.80 0.18
N ILE A 78 -10.24 -11.09 1.31
CA ILE A 78 -9.19 -11.26 2.31
C ILE A 78 -9.84 -11.49 3.68
N ASP A 79 -9.35 -12.49 4.41
CA ASP A 79 -9.68 -12.68 5.82
C ASP A 79 -8.70 -11.88 6.70
N LEU A 80 -9.13 -10.72 7.15
CA LEU A 80 -8.31 -9.83 8.00
C LEU A 80 -8.02 -10.42 9.40
N ASN A 81 -8.63 -11.54 9.80
CA ASN A 81 -8.22 -12.23 11.02
C ASN A 81 -6.92 -13.04 10.80
N LYS A 82 -6.66 -13.47 9.56
CA LYS A 82 -5.46 -14.22 9.18
C LYS A 82 -4.36 -13.32 8.65
N THR A 83 -4.73 -12.31 7.85
CA THR A 83 -3.80 -11.38 7.19
C THR A 83 -4.21 -9.92 7.45
N PRO A 84 -4.05 -9.40 8.69
CA PRO A 84 -4.52 -8.06 9.06
C PRO A 84 -3.62 -6.92 8.58
N PHE A 85 -2.44 -7.23 8.06
CA PHE A 85 -1.47 -6.22 7.64
C PHE A 85 -1.38 -6.12 6.13
N ILE A 86 -1.18 -4.89 5.63
CA ILE A 86 -0.75 -4.62 4.26
C ILE A 86 0.72 -4.18 4.27
N ASN A 87 1.52 -4.71 3.35
CA ASN A 87 2.85 -4.23 3.05
C ASN A 87 2.78 -3.47 1.72
N ILE A 88 3.34 -2.26 1.68
CA ILE A 88 3.40 -1.43 0.49
C ILE A 88 4.84 -1.05 0.26
N THR A 89 5.40 -1.46 -0.89
CA THR A 89 6.72 -1.03 -1.34
C THR A 89 6.53 -0.01 -2.46
N TRP A 90 7.03 1.19 -2.28
CA TRP A 90 6.85 2.31 -3.22
C TRP A 90 8.07 3.21 -3.28
N LYS A 91 8.14 3.99 -4.35
CA LYS A 91 9.12 5.06 -4.55
C LYS A 91 8.41 6.27 -5.15
N VAL A 92 8.74 7.44 -4.68
CA VAL A 92 8.28 8.72 -5.24
C VAL A 92 9.49 9.47 -5.76
N GLU A 93 9.46 9.85 -7.03
CA GLU A 93 10.58 10.53 -7.71
C GLU A 93 10.39 12.05 -7.77
N LYS A 94 9.14 12.54 -7.60
CA LYS A 94 8.82 13.97 -7.62
C LYS A 94 7.81 14.29 -6.54
N ASP A 95 8.09 15.28 -5.73
CA ASP A 95 7.20 15.70 -4.67
C ASP A 95 6.13 16.72 -5.15
N LEU A 96 5.16 16.97 -4.28
CA LEU A 96 4.11 17.96 -4.43
C LEU A 96 4.22 19.01 -3.31
N SER A 97 5.43 19.51 -3.07
CA SER A 97 5.68 20.48 -2.00
C SER A 97 4.83 21.75 -2.14
N GLY A 98 4.51 22.38 -1.02
CA GLY A 98 3.77 23.64 -0.96
C GLY A 98 2.25 23.54 -1.04
N ILE A 99 1.67 22.36 -1.27
CA ILE A 99 0.21 22.16 -1.20
C ILE A 99 -0.26 21.81 0.22
N LYS A 100 -1.49 22.15 0.55
CA LYS A 100 -2.13 21.78 1.83
C LYS A 100 -2.95 20.51 1.65
N GLU A 101 -2.30 19.34 1.75
CA GLU A 101 -2.86 18.02 1.41
C GLU A 101 -4.17 17.68 2.15
N ASN A 102 -4.38 18.17 3.35
CA ASN A 102 -5.58 17.93 4.15
C ASN A 102 -6.73 18.94 3.91
N THR A 103 -6.65 19.73 2.83
CA THR A 103 -7.71 20.64 2.40
C THR A 103 -8.29 20.22 1.05
N LYS A 104 -9.54 20.56 0.74
CA LYS A 104 -10.16 20.22 -0.55
C LYS A 104 -9.36 20.71 -1.76
N LYS A 105 -8.75 21.89 -1.68
CA LYS A 105 -7.98 22.50 -2.76
C LYS A 105 -6.64 21.80 -3.00
N GLY A 106 -6.02 21.31 -1.94
CA GLY A 106 -4.69 20.68 -2.01
C GLY A 106 -4.72 19.18 -1.71
N HIS A 107 -5.87 18.50 -1.75
CA HIS A 107 -5.99 17.07 -1.43
C HIS A 107 -5.41 16.20 -2.53
N ASP A 108 -4.11 16.32 -2.68
CA ASP A 108 -3.31 15.54 -3.60
C ASP A 108 -2.08 14.97 -2.87
N TYR A 109 -1.63 13.79 -3.29
CA TYR A 109 -0.51 13.09 -2.70
C TYR A 109 0.38 12.52 -3.79
N ALA A 110 1.67 12.46 -3.53
CA ALA A 110 2.65 11.95 -4.49
C ALA A 110 2.36 10.48 -4.89
N ALA A 111 1.92 9.66 -3.92
CA ALA A 111 1.37 8.33 -4.19
C ALA A 111 0.29 7.99 -3.15
N ARG A 112 -0.69 7.16 -3.55
CA ARG A 112 -1.80 6.76 -2.69
C ARG A 112 -2.25 5.34 -2.99
N VAL A 113 -2.44 4.55 -1.93
CA VAL A 113 -3.06 3.23 -1.98
C VAL A 113 -4.37 3.26 -1.21
N PHE A 114 -5.47 2.92 -1.88
CA PHE A 114 -6.79 2.83 -1.27
C PHE A 114 -7.10 1.41 -0.85
N VAL A 115 -7.49 1.21 0.39
CA VAL A 115 -8.15 0.01 0.87
C VAL A 115 -9.61 0.33 1.14
N ILE A 116 -10.50 -0.25 0.34
CA ILE A 116 -11.92 0.07 0.36
C ILE A 116 -12.72 -1.12 0.85
N LYS A 117 -13.48 -0.94 1.92
CA LYS A 117 -14.46 -1.91 2.43
C LYS A 117 -15.85 -1.56 1.91
N LYS A 118 -16.45 -2.48 1.16
CA LYS A 118 -17.87 -2.38 0.79
C LYS A 118 -18.73 -2.64 2.03
N THR A 119 -19.55 -1.68 2.43
CA THR A 119 -20.39 -1.77 3.63
C THR A 119 -21.90 -1.70 3.33
N GLY A 120 -22.29 -1.66 2.05
CA GLY A 120 -23.67 -1.64 1.61
C GLY A 120 -23.83 -1.65 0.10
N ALA A 121 -25.05 -1.49 -0.38
CA ALA A 121 -25.41 -1.64 -1.79
C ALA A 121 -24.90 -0.49 -2.70
N THR A 122 -24.54 0.65 -2.15
CA THR A 122 -24.10 1.82 -2.92
C THR A 122 -22.64 2.16 -2.66
N LEU A 123 -21.99 2.81 -3.61
CA LEU A 123 -20.63 3.34 -3.44
C LEU A 123 -20.53 4.32 -2.26
N LEU A 124 -21.60 5.05 -1.97
CA LEU A 124 -21.67 6.01 -0.87
C LEU A 124 -21.63 5.36 0.51
N SER A 125 -21.93 4.06 0.62
CA SER A 125 -21.82 3.31 1.88
C SER A 125 -20.41 2.80 2.18
N ASN A 126 -19.50 2.81 1.21
CA ASN A 126 -18.14 2.31 1.37
C ASN A 126 -17.33 3.12 2.41
N ARG A 127 -16.41 2.44 3.09
CA ARG A 127 -15.40 3.06 3.95
C ARG A 127 -14.03 2.81 3.33
N ALA A 128 -13.13 3.77 3.46
CA ALA A 128 -11.79 3.67 2.92
C ALA A 128 -10.73 4.09 3.93
N ILE A 129 -9.60 3.42 3.87
CA ILE A 129 -8.33 3.89 4.41
C ILE A 129 -7.45 4.18 3.21
N ASN A 130 -6.88 5.38 3.18
CA ASN A 130 -5.93 5.79 2.18
C ASN A 130 -4.55 5.79 2.83
N TYR A 131 -3.67 4.94 2.39
CA TYR A 131 -2.26 5.01 2.74
C TYR A 131 -1.58 5.93 1.76
N VAL A 132 -0.90 6.95 2.25
CA VAL A 132 -0.36 8.02 1.42
C VAL A 132 1.14 8.21 1.60
N PHE A 133 1.81 8.50 0.50
CA PHE A 133 3.15 9.05 0.47
C PHE A 133 2.98 10.57 0.37
N SER A 134 3.26 11.28 1.45
CA SER A 134 2.98 12.70 1.57
C SER A 134 4.19 13.56 1.22
N SER A 135 3.95 14.72 0.66
CA SER A 135 4.98 15.73 0.44
C SER A 135 5.06 16.77 1.57
N ASN A 136 3.98 16.93 2.35
CA ASN A 136 3.88 18.04 3.29
C ASN A 136 3.56 17.62 4.73
N ASN A 137 2.93 16.46 4.94
CA ASN A 137 2.60 15.97 6.28
C ASN A 137 3.66 14.99 6.81
N ASN A 138 3.74 14.86 8.12
CA ASN A 138 4.70 13.96 8.77
C ASN A 138 4.19 12.51 8.77
N VAL A 139 5.12 11.55 8.68
CA VAL A 139 4.82 10.13 8.85
C VAL A 139 4.13 9.87 10.20
N GLY A 140 3.13 9.00 10.19
CA GLY A 140 2.29 8.67 11.35
C GLY A 140 1.11 9.60 11.56
N SER A 141 1.03 10.75 10.87
CA SER A 141 -0.15 11.60 10.93
C SER A 141 -1.33 10.98 10.17
N ASN A 142 -2.53 11.27 10.65
CA ASN A 142 -3.76 10.86 9.99
C ASN A 142 -4.78 12.00 10.02
N SER A 143 -5.65 12.05 9.02
CA SER A 143 -6.72 13.04 8.94
C SER A 143 -7.92 12.48 8.18
N PRO A 144 -9.15 12.89 8.53
CA PRO A 144 -10.30 12.61 7.68
C PRO A 144 -10.11 13.23 6.30
N SER A 145 -10.53 12.52 5.25
CA SER A 145 -10.58 13.10 3.91
C SER A 145 -11.46 14.36 3.91
N PRO A 146 -11.03 15.45 3.28
CA PRO A 146 -11.84 16.69 3.22
C PRO A 146 -13.12 16.54 2.40
N TYR A 147 -13.30 15.42 1.70
CA TYR A 147 -14.49 15.13 0.90
C TYR A 147 -15.50 14.25 1.60
N THR A 148 -15.07 13.40 2.57
CA THR A 148 -15.97 12.49 3.26
C THR A 148 -15.38 11.98 4.59
N LYS A 149 -16.20 11.93 5.62
CA LYS A 149 -15.83 11.34 6.92
C LYS A 149 -15.70 9.80 6.88
N LYS A 150 -16.05 9.16 5.75
CA LYS A 150 -15.93 7.70 5.55
C LYS A 150 -14.57 7.26 5.02
N SER A 151 -13.67 8.21 4.81
CA SER A 151 -12.32 7.98 4.34
C SER A 151 -11.31 8.69 5.25
N ILE A 152 -10.23 8.00 5.57
CA ILE A 152 -9.14 8.50 6.41
C ILE A 152 -7.86 8.39 5.61
N ASP A 153 -7.06 9.46 5.60
CA ASP A 153 -5.73 9.50 5.01
C ASP A 153 -4.69 9.23 6.10
N ASN A 154 -3.89 8.18 5.95
CA ASN A 154 -2.80 7.81 6.85
C ASN A 154 -1.47 7.98 6.12
N VAL A 155 -0.60 8.83 6.65
CA VAL A 155 0.74 9.08 6.10
C VAL A 155 1.69 7.97 6.54
N LEU A 156 2.12 7.12 5.60
CA LEU A 156 3.06 6.04 5.87
C LEU A 156 4.49 6.33 5.40
N ALA A 157 4.66 7.26 4.47
CA ALA A 157 5.97 7.72 4.01
C ALA A 157 5.89 9.21 3.63
N SER A 158 7.04 9.88 3.59
CA SER A 158 7.15 11.30 3.26
C SER A 158 8.30 11.55 2.28
N THR A 159 8.10 12.45 1.31
CA THR A 159 9.16 12.89 0.41
C THR A 159 10.25 13.67 1.12
N LYS A 160 9.97 14.21 2.31
CA LYS A 160 10.98 14.86 3.15
C LYS A 160 12.09 13.90 3.60
N ASP A 161 11.70 12.61 3.81
CA ASP A 161 12.59 11.60 4.34
C ASP A 161 13.07 10.62 3.25
N ASN A 162 12.24 10.35 2.24
CA ASN A 162 12.43 9.22 1.33
C ASN A 162 12.22 9.57 -0.17
N LEU A 163 12.51 10.80 -0.59
CA LEU A 163 12.44 11.13 -2.01
C LEU A 163 13.49 10.35 -2.82
N ASN A 164 13.07 9.74 -3.93
CA ASN A 164 13.87 8.88 -4.79
C ASN A 164 14.36 7.56 -4.17
N GLU A 165 13.79 7.15 -3.04
CA GLU A 165 14.14 5.90 -2.37
C GLU A 165 12.99 4.89 -2.41
N TRP A 166 13.32 3.60 -2.56
CA TRP A 166 12.38 2.53 -2.33
C TRP A 166 12.19 2.29 -0.85
N VAL A 167 10.97 2.44 -0.37
CA VAL A 167 10.61 2.18 1.03
C VAL A 167 9.49 1.16 1.11
N THR A 168 9.60 0.26 2.08
CA THR A 168 8.55 -0.70 2.42
C THR A 168 7.94 -0.30 3.75
N VAL A 169 6.64 -0.11 3.75
CA VAL A 169 5.86 0.25 4.93
C VAL A 169 4.84 -0.84 5.24
N LYS A 170 4.49 -0.99 6.51
CA LYS A 170 3.52 -1.97 7.00
C LYS A 170 2.43 -1.26 7.80
N ALA A 171 1.18 -1.56 7.50
CA ALA A 171 0.04 -1.00 8.23
C ALA A 171 -0.99 -2.07 8.57
N ASN A 172 -1.67 -1.90 9.71
CA ASN A 172 -2.81 -2.73 10.09
C ASN A 172 -4.06 -2.22 9.37
N VAL A 173 -4.79 -3.12 8.72
CA VAL A 173 -6.03 -2.83 7.95
C VAL A 173 -7.29 -3.16 8.75
N LYS A 174 -7.13 -3.89 9.86
CA LYS A 174 -8.24 -4.35 10.71
C LYS A 174 -8.69 -3.29 11.71
#